data_cd03701d789245a82454a27c7f88f4e3
#
_entry.id   cd03701d789245a82454a27c7f88f4e3
#
_cell.length_a   1.000
_cell.length_b   1.000
_cell.length_c   1.000
_cell.angle_alpha   90.00
_cell.angle_beta   90.00
_cell.angle_gamma   90.00
#
_symmetry.space_group_name_H-M   'P 1'
#
loop_
_entity.id
_entity.type
_entity.pdbx_description
1 polymer ?
#
loop_
_entity_poly.entity_id
_entity_poly.type
_entity_poly.pdbx_seq_one_letter_code
_entity_poly.pdbx_strand_id
1 'polypeptide(L)'
;QKQTPHAEDKAIKSLDEIMEIKDLTPLILNHSSPLSKTSTNMVLFDGNIKSKLMIIGEAPGKEEDEQGLPFVGSAGQLLNKMLSAIQLDRKDIYITNVVPWRLPQDRPPTDQEILEFLPFLQRQIEIINPKCIYLLGTTAAKAILSTPLGLDTLREKWHDYKSINMDTSIKVLVSYHPSTLLQSPKF
;
A
#
# COMPACT_ATOMS: atom_id res chain seq x y z
N GLN A 1 47.82 -12.64 -13.47
CA GLN A 1 46.95 -12.21 -12.34
C GLN A 1 45.71 -11.56 -12.94
N LYS A 2 44.57 -12.26 -12.89
CA LYS A 2 43.26 -11.73 -13.29
C LYS A 2 42.70 -11.03 -12.05
N GLN A 3 42.57 -9.71 -12.11
CA GLN A 3 41.81 -8.91 -11.16
C GLN A 3 40.30 -9.24 -11.34
N THR A 4 39.68 -9.78 -10.31
CA THR A 4 38.23 -9.87 -10.14
C THR A 4 37.69 -8.44 -9.99
N PRO A 5 36.61 -8.06 -10.72
CA PRO A 5 35.99 -6.75 -10.51
C PRO A 5 35.38 -6.71 -9.12
N HIS A 6 35.78 -5.72 -8.33
CA HIS A 6 35.11 -5.36 -7.08
C HIS A 6 33.65 -5.06 -7.37
N ALA A 7 32.75 -5.75 -6.66
CA ALA A 7 31.35 -5.33 -6.58
C ALA A 7 31.34 -3.90 -6.05
N GLU A 8 30.88 -2.96 -6.87
CA GLU A 8 30.63 -1.60 -6.41
C GLU A 8 29.63 -1.67 -5.25
N ASP A 9 30.08 -1.25 -4.08
CA ASP A 9 29.22 -0.94 -2.94
C ASP A 9 28.22 0.13 -3.40
N LYS A 10 27.03 -0.28 -3.86
CA LYS A 10 25.93 0.66 -4.09
C LYS A 10 25.57 1.22 -2.72
N ALA A 11 26.02 2.44 -2.46
CA ALA A 11 25.59 3.19 -1.29
C ALA A 11 24.07 3.09 -1.17
N ILE A 12 23.60 2.65 0.01
CA ILE A 12 22.16 2.55 0.29
C ILE A 12 21.63 3.99 0.21
N LYS A 13 20.85 4.27 -0.83
CA LYS A 13 20.19 5.56 -1.01
C LYS A 13 19.25 5.79 0.17
N SER A 14 19.20 7.02 0.66
CA SER A 14 18.16 7.42 1.62
C SER A 14 16.78 7.28 0.96
N LEU A 15 15.73 7.11 1.75
CA LEU A 15 14.38 6.94 1.21
C LEU A 15 13.95 8.14 0.35
N ASP A 16 14.38 9.35 0.72
CA ASP A 16 14.07 10.59 -0.01
C ASP A 16 14.75 10.68 -1.40
N GLU A 17 15.84 9.93 -1.60
CA GLU A 17 16.56 9.88 -2.89
C GLU A 17 15.96 8.88 -3.88
N ILE A 18 14.97 8.07 -3.46
CA ILE A 18 14.33 7.08 -4.31
C ILE A 18 13.33 7.78 -5.22
N MET A 19 13.58 7.74 -6.52
CA MET A 19 12.74 8.38 -7.54
C MET A 19 11.85 7.39 -8.31
N GLU A 20 12.10 6.09 -8.19
CA GLU A 20 11.36 5.06 -8.91
C GLU A 20 10.86 3.97 -7.95
N ILE A 21 9.63 3.49 -8.18
CA ILE A 21 8.99 2.47 -7.34
C ILE A 21 9.84 1.19 -7.23
N LYS A 22 10.49 0.77 -8.31
CA LYS A 22 11.35 -0.43 -8.32
C LYS A 22 12.50 -0.35 -7.31
N ASP A 23 12.98 0.86 -7.01
CA ASP A 23 14.11 1.07 -6.09
C ASP A 23 13.69 0.99 -4.61
N LEU A 24 12.38 1.03 -4.30
CA LEU A 24 11.86 0.79 -2.96
C LEU A 24 11.97 -0.69 -2.55
N THR A 25 11.85 -1.61 -3.50
CA THR A 25 11.91 -3.06 -3.24
C THR A 25 13.14 -3.47 -2.45
N PRO A 26 14.38 -3.18 -2.87
CA PRO A 26 15.56 -3.57 -2.12
C PRO A 26 15.65 -2.89 -0.74
N LEU A 27 15.14 -1.68 -0.58
CA LEU A 27 15.13 -1.00 0.72
C LEU A 27 14.20 -1.70 1.70
N ILE A 28 12.99 -2.08 1.28
CA ILE A 28 12.02 -2.79 2.14
C ILE A 28 12.53 -4.21 2.45
N LEU A 29 13.12 -4.91 1.49
CA LEU A 29 13.69 -6.25 1.69
C LEU A 29 14.87 -6.25 2.67
N ASN A 30 15.70 -5.20 2.65
CA ASN A 30 16.82 -5.02 3.56
C ASN A 30 16.40 -4.41 4.91
N HIS A 31 15.18 -3.91 5.02
CA HIS A 31 14.64 -3.40 6.28
C HIS A 31 14.41 -4.55 7.25
N SER A 32 14.98 -4.43 8.45
CA SER A 32 14.91 -5.50 9.46
C SER A 32 13.55 -5.52 10.14
N SER A 33 12.56 -6.15 9.49
CA SER A 33 11.25 -6.38 10.09
C SER A 33 11.05 -7.84 10.49
N PRO A 34 10.47 -8.11 11.67
CA PRO A 34 10.06 -9.47 12.06
C PRO A 34 9.06 -10.10 11.08
N LEU A 35 8.23 -9.30 10.41
CA LEU A 35 7.20 -9.76 9.47
C LEU A 35 7.80 -10.44 8.24
N SER A 36 8.97 -10.00 7.77
CA SER A 36 9.65 -10.62 6.63
C SER A 36 10.06 -12.07 6.89
N LYS A 37 10.18 -12.47 8.17
CA LYS A 37 10.55 -13.84 8.58
C LYS A 37 9.36 -14.80 8.63
N THR A 38 8.14 -14.27 8.67
CA THR A 38 6.90 -15.04 8.80
C THR A 38 6.05 -15.04 7.54
N SER A 39 6.46 -14.27 6.54
CA SER A 39 5.80 -14.15 5.23
C SER A 39 6.61 -14.86 4.15
N THR A 40 5.95 -15.27 3.07
CA THR A 40 6.57 -15.91 1.90
C THR A 40 7.12 -14.86 0.94
N ASN A 41 6.31 -13.86 0.60
CA ASN A 41 6.65 -12.81 -0.33
C ASN A 41 6.36 -11.41 0.24
N MET A 42 7.18 -10.45 -0.17
CA MET A 42 6.83 -9.05 -0.07
C MET A 42 5.79 -8.69 -1.13
N VAL A 43 4.73 -8.01 -0.71
CA VAL A 43 3.64 -7.55 -1.59
C VAL A 43 3.67 -6.02 -1.65
N LEU A 44 4.34 -5.47 -2.66
CA LEU A 44 4.53 -4.02 -2.73
C LEU A 44 3.37 -3.34 -3.43
N PHE A 45 3.12 -3.66 -4.70
CA PHE A 45 2.04 -3.06 -5.49
C PHE A 45 1.65 -3.94 -6.68
N ASP A 46 0.53 -3.56 -7.32
CA ASP A 46 0.10 -4.04 -8.62
C ASP A 46 -0.49 -2.89 -9.45
N GLY A 47 -0.56 -3.09 -10.77
CA GLY A 47 -1.16 -2.15 -11.71
C GLY A 47 -0.20 -1.12 -12.29
N ASN A 48 -0.62 0.14 -12.40
CA ASN A 48 0.05 1.15 -13.21
C ASN A 48 0.76 2.21 -12.37
N ILE A 49 2.08 2.30 -12.51
CA ILE A 49 2.91 3.32 -11.82
C ILE A 49 2.65 4.77 -12.29
N LYS A 50 1.91 4.98 -13.38
CA LYS A 50 1.49 6.28 -13.88
C LYS A 50 0.01 6.57 -13.61
N SER A 51 -0.60 5.80 -12.72
CA SER A 51 -2.02 5.93 -12.40
C SER A 51 -2.34 7.26 -11.74
N LYS A 52 -3.54 7.76 -12.05
CA LYS A 52 -4.13 8.91 -11.36
C LYS A 52 -4.95 8.52 -10.14
N LEU A 53 -5.22 7.22 -9.97
CA LEU A 53 -5.92 6.66 -8.82
C LEU A 53 -5.02 5.65 -8.12
N MET A 54 -4.83 5.85 -6.82
CA MET A 54 -4.15 4.91 -5.94
C MET A 54 -5.14 4.31 -4.96
N ILE A 55 -5.13 2.98 -4.84
CA ILE A 55 -5.92 2.25 -3.85
C ILE A 55 -4.97 1.71 -2.79
N ILE A 56 -5.30 1.94 -1.52
CA ILE A 56 -4.50 1.51 -0.38
C ILE A 56 -5.36 0.69 0.58
N GLY A 57 -4.97 -0.57 0.78
CA GLY A 57 -5.54 -1.47 1.78
C GLY A 57 -4.70 -1.58 3.04
N GLU A 58 -4.96 -2.62 3.83
CA GLU A 58 -4.30 -2.83 5.13
C GLU A 58 -2.99 -3.61 4.98
N ALA A 59 -3.05 -4.86 4.61
CA ALA A 59 -1.93 -5.80 4.50
C ALA A 59 -2.30 -6.96 3.58
N PRO A 60 -1.31 -7.73 3.07
CA PRO A 60 -1.54 -8.95 2.30
C PRO A 60 -2.23 -10.03 3.14
N GLY A 61 -3.17 -10.76 2.57
CA GLY A 61 -3.68 -12.02 3.06
C GLY A 61 -2.85 -13.21 2.56
N LYS A 62 -3.39 -14.42 2.72
CA LYS A 62 -2.68 -15.66 2.36
C LYS A 62 -2.40 -15.75 0.86
N GLU A 63 -3.42 -15.53 0.03
CA GLU A 63 -3.28 -15.60 -1.43
C GLU A 63 -2.34 -14.53 -1.97
N GLU A 64 -2.37 -13.34 -1.38
CA GLU A 64 -1.47 -12.24 -1.73
C GLU A 64 -0.02 -12.57 -1.37
N ASP A 65 0.21 -13.16 -0.19
CA ASP A 65 1.54 -13.60 0.25
C ASP A 65 2.09 -14.72 -0.63
N GLU A 66 1.24 -15.66 -1.07
CA GLU A 66 1.64 -16.75 -1.98
C GLU A 66 1.99 -16.25 -3.38
N GLN A 67 1.27 -15.25 -3.90
CA GLN A 67 1.43 -14.73 -5.26
C GLN A 67 2.34 -13.50 -5.37
N GLY A 68 2.64 -12.82 -4.26
CA GLY A 68 3.41 -11.58 -4.26
C GLY A 68 2.67 -10.37 -4.83
N LEU A 69 1.34 -10.42 -4.93
CA LEU A 69 0.49 -9.38 -5.51
C LEU A 69 -0.64 -8.98 -4.56
N PRO A 70 -0.97 -7.67 -4.42
CA PRO A 70 -2.05 -7.22 -3.54
C PRO A 70 -3.42 -7.56 -4.12
N PHE A 71 -4.40 -7.80 -3.25
CA PHE A 71 -5.81 -7.97 -3.63
C PHE A 71 -6.06 -9.03 -4.73
N VAL A 72 -5.57 -10.25 -4.55
CA VAL A 72 -5.80 -11.39 -5.44
C VAL A 72 -6.77 -12.42 -4.87
N GLY A 73 -6.96 -12.46 -3.54
CA GLY A 73 -7.94 -13.30 -2.85
C GLY A 73 -9.37 -12.81 -3.00
N SER A 74 -10.28 -13.31 -2.17
CA SER A 74 -11.72 -13.01 -2.23
C SER A 74 -12.04 -11.52 -2.13
N ALA A 75 -11.36 -10.79 -1.25
CA ALA A 75 -11.48 -9.33 -1.13
C ALA A 75 -11.05 -8.62 -2.42
N GLY A 76 -9.98 -9.08 -3.05
CA GLY A 76 -9.48 -8.57 -4.33
C GLY A 76 -10.45 -8.84 -5.48
N GLN A 77 -11.08 -10.02 -5.51
CA GLN A 77 -12.12 -10.35 -6.50
C GLN A 77 -13.32 -9.41 -6.39
N LEU A 78 -13.75 -9.08 -5.17
CA LEU A 78 -14.80 -8.08 -4.96
C LEU A 78 -14.34 -6.70 -5.43
N LEU A 79 -13.12 -6.28 -5.08
CA LEU A 79 -12.55 -5.00 -5.53
C LEU A 79 -12.56 -4.92 -7.07
N ASN A 80 -12.13 -5.98 -7.77
CA ASN A 80 -12.15 -6.02 -9.24
C ASN A 80 -13.57 -5.82 -9.81
N LYS A 81 -14.59 -6.43 -9.18
CA LYS A 81 -16.00 -6.24 -9.58
C LYS A 81 -16.46 -4.80 -9.35
N MET A 82 -16.09 -4.21 -8.20
CA MET A 82 -16.41 -2.81 -7.89
C MET A 82 -15.79 -1.86 -8.92
N LEU A 83 -14.53 -2.06 -9.29
CA LEU A 83 -13.84 -1.28 -10.30
C LEU A 83 -14.50 -1.42 -11.68
N SER A 84 -14.81 -2.66 -12.09
CA SER A 84 -15.49 -2.91 -13.36
C SER A 84 -16.87 -2.24 -13.43
N ALA A 85 -17.59 -2.17 -12.31
CA ALA A 85 -18.91 -1.50 -12.26
C ALA A 85 -18.84 0.01 -12.56
N ILE A 86 -17.69 0.63 -12.35
CA ILE A 86 -17.43 2.04 -12.68
C ILE A 86 -16.50 2.18 -13.90
N GLN A 87 -16.39 1.14 -14.72
CA GLN A 87 -15.59 1.11 -15.96
C GLN A 87 -14.08 1.37 -15.75
N LEU A 88 -13.54 0.99 -14.61
CA LEU A 88 -12.11 1.01 -14.34
C LEU A 88 -11.55 -0.40 -14.43
N ASP A 89 -10.37 -0.51 -15.06
CA ASP A 89 -9.60 -1.76 -15.10
C ASP A 89 -8.50 -1.70 -14.03
N ARG A 90 -8.32 -2.82 -13.31
CA ARG A 90 -7.25 -2.98 -12.31
C ARG A 90 -5.86 -2.60 -12.85
N LYS A 91 -5.56 -2.94 -14.10
CA LYS A 91 -4.27 -2.63 -14.75
C LYS A 91 -4.00 -1.14 -14.92
N ASP A 92 -5.03 -0.28 -14.84
CA ASP A 92 -4.91 1.17 -15.00
C ASP A 92 -4.76 1.90 -13.67
N ILE A 93 -4.82 1.18 -12.55
CA ILE A 93 -4.84 1.70 -11.18
C ILE A 93 -3.57 1.25 -10.46
N TYR A 94 -3.06 2.07 -9.54
CA TYR A 94 -2.01 1.66 -8.61
C TYR A 94 -2.64 1.11 -7.33
N ILE A 95 -2.34 -0.14 -6.99
CA ILE A 95 -2.93 -0.84 -5.84
C ILE A 95 -1.81 -1.27 -4.89
N THR A 96 -1.93 -0.94 -3.61
CA THR A 96 -0.96 -1.28 -2.56
C THR A 96 -1.63 -1.45 -1.21
N ASN A 97 -0.83 -1.70 -0.17
CA ASN A 97 -1.25 -1.79 1.23
C ASN A 97 -0.37 -0.92 2.12
N VAL A 98 -0.84 -0.64 3.35
CA VAL A 98 -0.06 0.05 4.38
C VAL A 98 1.15 -0.78 4.78
N VAL A 99 0.96 -2.09 5.03
CA VAL A 99 2.02 -3.04 5.39
C VAL A 99 2.29 -3.95 4.20
N PRO A 100 3.56 -4.10 3.74
CA PRO A 100 3.90 -4.91 2.57
C PRO A 100 4.07 -6.41 2.88
N TRP A 101 3.91 -6.82 4.13
CA TRP A 101 4.08 -8.18 4.59
C TRP A 101 2.79 -8.73 5.18
N ARG A 102 2.52 -10.02 4.96
CA ARG A 102 1.43 -10.72 5.62
C ARG A 102 1.67 -10.77 7.14
N LEU A 103 0.63 -10.49 7.90
CA LEU A 103 0.69 -10.56 9.36
C LEU A 103 0.40 -11.98 9.86
N PRO A 104 1.07 -12.43 10.93
CA PRO A 104 0.82 -13.74 11.52
C PRO A 104 -0.66 -13.96 11.83
N GLN A 105 -1.22 -15.08 11.36
CA GLN A 105 -2.64 -15.44 11.53
C GLN A 105 -3.63 -14.41 10.95
N ASP A 106 -3.18 -13.62 9.97
CA ASP A 106 -3.97 -12.55 9.33
C ASP A 106 -4.56 -11.54 10.33
N ARG A 107 -3.87 -11.32 11.47
CA ARG A 107 -4.26 -10.30 12.45
C ARG A 107 -4.12 -8.88 11.87
N PRO A 108 -4.82 -7.89 12.41
CA PRO A 108 -4.53 -6.50 12.06
C PRO A 108 -3.10 -6.09 12.45
N PRO A 109 -2.49 -5.12 11.74
CA PRO A 109 -1.21 -4.56 12.12
C PRO A 109 -1.32 -3.75 13.42
N THR A 110 -0.26 -3.77 14.20
CA THR A 110 -0.10 -2.87 15.35
C THR A 110 0.24 -1.45 14.88
N ASP A 111 0.03 -0.46 15.75
CA ASP A 111 0.41 0.94 15.45
C ASP A 111 1.91 1.04 15.15
N GLN A 112 2.75 0.25 15.83
CA GLN A 112 4.18 0.23 15.58
C GLN A 112 4.52 -0.33 14.18
N GLU A 113 3.87 -1.39 13.74
CA GLU A 113 4.05 -1.94 12.40
C GLU A 113 3.56 -0.97 11.31
N ILE A 114 2.46 -0.25 11.56
CA ILE A 114 2.01 0.81 10.67
C ILE A 114 3.07 1.92 10.57
N LEU A 115 3.57 2.41 11.70
CA LEU A 115 4.60 3.46 11.73
C LEU A 115 5.91 3.01 11.08
N GLU A 116 6.27 1.74 11.21
CA GLU A 116 7.45 1.15 10.58
C GLU A 116 7.41 1.24 9.04
N PHE A 117 6.26 0.96 8.44
CA PHE A 117 6.11 0.93 6.98
C PHE A 117 5.53 2.22 6.37
N LEU A 118 4.99 3.12 7.19
CA LEU A 118 4.40 4.37 6.72
C LEU A 118 5.35 5.23 5.86
N PRO A 119 6.64 5.38 6.19
CA PRO A 119 7.57 6.15 5.33
C PRO A 119 7.69 5.58 3.91
N PHE A 120 7.70 4.24 3.76
CA PHE A 120 7.74 3.59 2.44
C PHE A 120 6.44 3.82 1.65
N LEU A 121 5.29 3.80 2.32
CA LEU A 121 4.01 4.11 1.70
C LEU A 121 3.92 5.59 1.28
N GLN A 122 4.37 6.50 2.14
CA GLN A 122 4.43 7.92 1.82
C GLN A 122 5.31 8.17 0.59
N ARG A 123 6.46 7.48 0.50
CA ARG A 123 7.33 7.58 -0.67
C ARG A 123 6.68 7.02 -1.93
N GLN A 124 5.92 5.92 -1.85
CA GLN A 124 5.11 5.45 -2.98
C GLN A 124 4.13 6.53 -3.46
N ILE A 125 3.40 7.17 -2.53
CA ILE A 125 2.45 8.24 -2.86
C ILE A 125 3.15 9.42 -3.55
N GLU A 126 4.31 9.84 -3.06
CA GLU A 126 5.10 10.93 -3.64
C GLU A 126 5.58 10.62 -5.06
N ILE A 127 6.08 9.41 -5.29
CA ILE A 127 6.57 8.97 -6.61
C ILE A 127 5.43 8.84 -7.62
N ILE A 128 4.34 8.20 -7.24
CA ILE A 128 3.17 8.00 -8.10
C ILE A 128 2.43 9.32 -8.33
N ASN A 129 2.37 10.17 -7.32
CA ASN A 129 1.69 11.47 -7.33
C ASN A 129 0.27 11.38 -7.95
N PRO A 130 -0.61 10.51 -7.41
CA PRO A 130 -1.94 10.31 -7.96
C PRO A 130 -2.81 11.56 -7.75
N LYS A 131 -3.88 11.70 -8.51
CA LYS A 131 -4.89 12.77 -8.30
C LYS A 131 -5.87 12.43 -7.19
N CYS A 132 -6.06 11.13 -6.94
CA CYS A 132 -6.98 10.62 -5.93
C CYS A 132 -6.41 9.38 -5.25
N ILE A 133 -6.59 9.30 -3.94
CA ILE A 133 -6.30 8.11 -3.13
C ILE A 133 -7.63 7.55 -2.61
N TYR A 134 -7.83 6.25 -2.77
CA TYR A 134 -8.97 5.52 -2.22
C TYR A 134 -8.50 4.59 -1.12
N LEU A 135 -8.86 4.90 0.12
CA LEU A 135 -8.46 4.16 1.33
C LEU A 135 -9.51 3.12 1.68
N LEU A 136 -9.10 1.86 1.77
CA LEU A 136 -9.96 0.73 2.06
C LEU A 136 -9.75 0.27 3.51
N GLY A 137 -10.70 0.61 4.37
CA GLY A 137 -10.74 0.20 5.77
C GLY A 137 -10.08 1.17 6.75
N THR A 138 -10.21 0.83 8.02
CA THR A 138 -9.79 1.66 9.15
C THR A 138 -8.28 1.87 9.21
N THR A 139 -7.50 0.82 8.96
CA THR A 139 -6.04 0.88 9.03
C THR A 139 -5.48 1.85 7.99
N ALA A 140 -5.90 1.75 6.73
CA ALA A 140 -5.48 2.65 5.67
C ALA A 140 -5.90 4.10 5.96
N ALA A 141 -7.15 4.30 6.43
CA ALA A 141 -7.65 5.61 6.77
C ALA A 141 -6.85 6.29 7.89
N LYS A 142 -6.58 5.57 8.98
CA LYS A 142 -5.78 6.10 10.10
C LYS A 142 -4.33 6.36 9.71
N ALA A 143 -3.71 5.47 8.96
CA ALA A 143 -2.32 5.61 8.53
C ALA A 143 -2.10 6.88 7.68
N ILE A 144 -3.00 7.15 6.75
CA ILE A 144 -2.85 8.26 5.80
C ILE A 144 -3.41 9.58 6.33
N LEU A 145 -4.56 9.55 7.00
CA LEU A 145 -5.22 10.78 7.47
C LEU A 145 -4.79 11.20 8.88
N SER A 146 -4.03 10.35 9.61
CA SER A 146 -3.53 10.62 10.97
C SER A 146 -4.64 11.14 11.91
N THR A 147 -5.81 10.50 11.89
CA THR A 147 -7.00 10.96 12.60
C THR A 147 -7.52 9.90 13.58
N PRO A 148 -8.05 10.30 14.75
CA PRO A 148 -8.72 9.38 15.67
C PRO A 148 -10.17 9.06 15.28
N LEU A 149 -10.72 9.70 14.25
CA LEU A 149 -12.11 9.54 13.83
C LEU A 149 -12.39 8.11 13.35
N GLY A 150 -13.62 7.65 13.61
CA GLY A 150 -14.09 6.35 13.14
C GLY A 150 -14.32 6.32 11.63
N LEU A 151 -14.29 5.12 11.07
CA LEU A 151 -14.42 4.89 9.63
C LEU A 151 -15.72 5.47 9.05
N ASP A 152 -16.84 5.33 9.76
CA ASP A 152 -18.15 5.82 9.30
C ASP A 152 -18.14 7.34 9.11
N THR A 153 -17.56 8.08 10.06
CA THR A 153 -17.40 9.54 9.94
C THR A 153 -16.47 9.93 8.78
N LEU A 154 -15.41 9.15 8.55
CA LEU A 154 -14.45 9.43 7.48
C LEU A 154 -15.03 9.17 6.09
N ARG A 155 -15.95 8.22 5.96
CA ARG A 155 -16.58 7.86 4.67
C ARG A 155 -17.56 8.90 4.13
N GLU A 156 -18.04 9.80 4.96
CA GLU A 156 -19.09 10.75 4.61
C GLU A 156 -18.62 11.93 3.74
N LYS A 157 -17.31 12.12 3.62
CA LYS A 157 -16.75 13.31 2.94
C LYS A 157 -15.41 13.02 2.28
N TRP A 158 -15.03 13.93 1.41
CA TRP A 158 -13.67 13.99 0.87
C TRP A 158 -12.71 14.56 1.89
N HIS A 159 -11.47 14.05 1.86
CA HIS A 159 -10.35 14.53 2.64
C HIS A 159 -9.23 15.00 1.71
N ASP A 160 -8.23 15.64 2.29
CA ASP A 160 -7.01 16.06 1.62
C ASP A 160 -5.80 15.40 2.30
N TYR A 161 -4.89 14.88 1.49
CA TYR A 161 -3.60 14.37 1.95
C TYR A 161 -2.47 15.16 1.31
N LYS A 162 -1.46 15.50 2.10
CA LYS A 162 -0.24 16.14 1.62
C LYS A 162 0.93 15.64 2.45
N SER A 163 1.98 15.12 1.80
CA SER A 163 3.27 14.86 2.46
C SER A 163 4.15 16.11 2.43
N ILE A 164 5.22 16.08 3.22
CA ILE A 164 6.17 17.19 3.31
C ILE A 164 6.88 17.49 1.98
N ASN A 165 7.05 16.46 1.14
CA ASN A 165 7.75 16.55 -0.15
C ASN A 165 6.81 16.83 -1.34
N MET A 166 5.55 17.21 -1.09
CA MET A 166 4.56 17.47 -2.14
C MET A 166 4.15 18.92 -2.17
N ASP A 167 4.04 19.51 -3.35
CA ASP A 167 3.59 20.90 -3.52
C ASP A 167 2.07 21.04 -3.37
N THR A 168 1.31 20.05 -3.82
CA THR A 168 -0.16 20.05 -3.83
C THR A 168 -0.73 18.92 -3.00
N SER A 169 -1.95 19.12 -2.48
CA SER A 169 -2.71 18.07 -1.81
C SER A 169 -3.36 17.11 -2.81
N ILE A 170 -3.52 15.86 -2.39
CA ILE A 170 -4.23 14.82 -3.11
C ILE A 170 -5.61 14.63 -2.47
N LYS A 171 -6.65 14.50 -3.27
CA LYS A 171 -7.99 14.16 -2.78
C LYS A 171 -8.05 12.71 -2.30
N VAL A 172 -8.67 12.50 -1.14
CA VAL A 172 -8.77 11.20 -0.49
C VAL A 172 -10.23 10.84 -0.24
N LEU A 173 -10.61 9.64 -0.63
CA LEU A 173 -11.89 9.04 -0.32
C LEU A 173 -11.66 7.80 0.55
N VAL A 174 -12.55 7.57 1.51
CA VAL A 174 -12.48 6.45 2.46
C VAL A 174 -13.68 5.53 2.27
N SER A 175 -13.47 4.21 2.33
CA SER A 175 -14.54 3.21 2.29
C SER A 175 -14.26 2.03 3.22
N TYR A 176 -15.25 1.14 3.35
CA TYR A 176 -15.03 -0.16 3.98
C TYR A 176 -14.02 -0.98 3.18
N HIS A 177 -13.25 -1.80 3.89
CA HIS A 177 -12.43 -2.80 3.23
C HIS A 177 -13.33 -3.87 2.57
N PRO A 178 -13.00 -4.36 1.37
CA PRO A 178 -13.81 -5.38 0.69
C PRO A 178 -14.07 -6.64 1.53
N SER A 179 -13.11 -7.06 2.36
CA SER A 179 -13.30 -8.17 3.28
C SER A 179 -14.43 -7.93 4.30
N THR A 180 -14.58 -6.68 4.77
CA THR A 180 -15.67 -6.29 5.67
C THR A 180 -17.02 -6.42 4.98
N LEU A 181 -17.11 -6.02 3.71
CA LEU A 181 -18.34 -6.15 2.90
C LEU A 181 -18.71 -7.61 2.66
N LEU A 182 -17.72 -8.49 2.47
CA LEU A 182 -17.95 -9.94 2.33
C LEU A 182 -18.46 -10.59 3.62
N GLN A 183 -17.96 -10.14 4.79
CA GLN A 183 -18.35 -10.68 6.10
C GLN A 183 -19.69 -10.12 6.60
N SER A 184 -20.03 -8.92 6.17
CA SER A 184 -21.23 -8.20 6.64
C SER A 184 -21.98 -7.57 5.47
N PRO A 185 -22.81 -8.37 4.75
CA PRO A 185 -23.52 -7.89 3.56
C PRO A 185 -24.58 -6.80 3.82
N LYS A 186 -24.68 -6.31 5.05
CA LYS A 186 -25.60 -5.23 5.45
C LYS A 186 -25.07 -3.82 5.15
N PHE A 187 -23.82 -3.72 4.72
CA PHE A 187 -23.17 -2.45 4.38
C PHE A 187 -23.25 -2.15 2.88
#